data_5f68a235017be70f7c3fe01b08729eb0
#
_entry.id   5f68a235017be70f7c3fe01b08729eb0
#
_cell.length_a   1.000
_cell.length_b   1.000
_cell.length_c   1.000
_cell.angle_alpha   90.00
_cell.angle_beta   90.00
_cell.angle_gamma   90.00
#
_symmetry.space_group_name_H-M   'P 1'
#
loop_
_entity.id
_entity.type
_entity.pdbx_description
1 polymer ?
#
loop_
_entity_poly.entity_id
_entity_poly.type
_entity_poly.pdbx_seq_one_letter_code
_entity_poly.pdbx_strand_id
1 'polypeptide(L)'
;MQQLDTSLIDWSRAQFALTAIYHWLFVPLTLGLGVVMAVMETMYVRTGRAFWKQTAKFWMKLFGINFAIGVATGLILEFEFGTNWSNYSWFVGDIFGAPLAIEGIVAFFMEATFVAVMYFGWGKVSRGMHLASTWLTVIGATLSALWILVANAWMQYPVGMQFNPETVRNEMFDFWAVALSPMAVNKFLHTVTSSWVLGAVFVVGVSSWFLLRSRHREFAVQSIRVAAIFGLVASGLAVLTGDGSAYNVAQFQPMKLAAMEGLYKGTNGAGLVAVGILNPAKQSHADSTDPFVMKVEIPYALSYLAERDLDAFVPGITDLIEGGYTTRSGARALSVEERIASGRLAIAALADYRKALAAKDEEAMRTSRAVLEENFPNFGYGYIKDPAELIPPVGLTFYAFHVMVALGGYFVLMFLLVLWLGRKNRIASHRWLQTVCLWTIPLAFVASQSGWIVAEAGRQPWVIQDLMPTTAAVSKLQTGSVQLTFFLFLILFTVLLVAELRIMTRAIKQGPEMES
;
A
#
# COMPACT_ATOMS: atom_id res chain seq x y z
N MET A 1 -19.33 23.59 17.30
CA MET A 1 -18.83 22.75 16.17
C MET A 1 -19.92 22.77 15.10
N GLN A 2 -19.65 23.37 13.94
CA GLN A 2 -20.54 23.20 12.78
C GLN A 2 -20.58 21.71 12.43
N GLN A 3 -21.77 21.18 12.26
CA GLN A 3 -21.98 19.80 11.82
C GLN A 3 -21.34 19.68 10.43
N LEU A 4 -20.22 18.97 10.34
CA LEU A 4 -19.57 18.68 9.04
C LEU A 4 -20.56 17.89 8.20
N ASP A 5 -20.74 18.30 6.97
CA ASP A 5 -21.54 17.60 5.98
C ASP A 5 -20.91 16.21 5.73
N THR A 6 -21.59 15.15 6.16
CA THR A 6 -21.13 13.77 5.96
C THR A 6 -20.88 13.47 4.48
N SER A 7 -21.66 14.10 3.58
CA SER A 7 -21.50 14.02 2.14
C SER A 7 -20.14 14.55 1.67
N LEU A 8 -19.62 15.63 2.25
CA LEU A 8 -18.29 16.15 1.94
C LEU A 8 -17.19 15.14 2.28
N ILE A 9 -17.31 14.48 3.44
CA ILE A 9 -16.34 13.47 3.89
C ILE A 9 -16.33 12.28 2.92
N ASP A 10 -17.52 11.78 2.57
CA ASP A 10 -17.65 10.63 1.69
C ASP A 10 -17.12 10.91 0.27
N TRP A 11 -17.41 12.09 -0.28
CA TRP A 11 -16.87 12.48 -1.58
C TRP A 11 -15.36 12.70 -1.57
N SER A 12 -14.80 13.27 -0.49
CA SER A 12 -13.35 13.43 -0.34
C SER A 12 -12.64 12.08 -0.23
N ARG A 13 -13.22 11.12 0.50
CA ARG A 13 -12.73 9.74 0.58
C ARG A 13 -12.83 9.03 -0.78
N ALA A 14 -13.96 9.17 -1.47
CA ALA A 14 -14.16 8.58 -2.79
C ALA A 14 -13.15 9.12 -3.82
N GLN A 15 -12.87 10.44 -3.79
CA GLN A 15 -11.89 11.06 -4.68
C GLN A 15 -10.48 10.54 -4.41
N PHE A 16 -10.06 10.50 -3.14
CA PHE A 16 -8.76 9.94 -2.78
C PHE A 16 -8.63 8.46 -3.18
N ALA A 17 -9.67 7.67 -2.93
CA ALA A 17 -9.69 6.26 -3.35
C ALA A 17 -9.60 6.11 -4.88
N LEU A 18 -10.29 6.97 -5.64
CA LEU A 18 -10.23 6.99 -7.10
C LEU A 18 -8.79 7.25 -7.59
N THR A 19 -8.17 8.33 -7.12
CA THR A 19 -6.83 8.73 -7.55
C THR A 19 -5.78 7.71 -7.13
N ALA A 20 -5.86 7.18 -5.91
CA ALA A 20 -4.97 6.15 -5.41
C ALA A 20 -5.09 4.84 -6.22
N ILE A 21 -6.30 4.37 -6.53
CA ILE A 21 -6.54 3.15 -7.31
C ILE A 21 -5.97 3.30 -8.72
N TYR A 22 -6.20 4.44 -9.39
CA TYR A 22 -5.64 4.67 -10.73
C TYR A 22 -4.12 4.77 -10.70
N HIS A 23 -3.54 5.56 -9.79
CA HIS A 23 -2.09 5.68 -9.66
C HIS A 23 -1.44 4.33 -9.39
N TRP A 24 -2.05 3.51 -8.54
CA TRP A 24 -1.55 2.18 -8.17
C TRP A 24 -1.66 1.12 -9.29
N LEU A 25 -2.27 1.43 -10.44
CA LEU A 25 -2.15 0.57 -11.63
C LEU A 25 -0.75 0.68 -12.25
N PHE A 26 -0.08 1.84 -12.14
CA PHE A 26 1.18 2.11 -12.83
C PHE A 26 2.41 1.85 -11.95
N VAL A 27 2.34 2.19 -10.66
CA VAL A 27 3.48 2.09 -9.74
C VAL A 27 4.04 0.68 -9.63
N PRO A 28 3.26 -0.37 -9.33
CA PRO A 28 3.81 -1.73 -9.18
C PRO A 28 4.45 -2.25 -10.46
N LEU A 29 3.86 -1.92 -11.63
CA LEU A 29 4.44 -2.32 -12.90
C LEU A 29 5.77 -1.59 -13.16
N THR A 30 5.87 -0.30 -12.84
CA THR A 30 7.12 0.47 -12.92
C THR A 30 8.22 -0.18 -12.08
N LEU A 31 7.95 -0.44 -10.80
CA LEU A 31 8.94 -1.01 -9.87
C LEU A 31 9.40 -2.41 -10.31
N GLY A 32 8.47 -3.29 -10.71
CA GLY A 32 8.80 -4.65 -11.07
C GLY A 32 9.44 -4.78 -12.45
N LEU A 33 8.86 -4.14 -13.47
CA LEU A 33 9.39 -4.19 -14.84
C LEU A 33 10.75 -3.50 -14.93
N GLY A 34 10.97 -2.43 -14.16
CA GLY A 34 12.24 -1.72 -14.07
C GLY A 34 13.39 -2.64 -13.70
N VAL A 35 13.23 -3.45 -12.66
CA VAL A 35 14.29 -4.41 -12.25
C VAL A 35 14.52 -5.47 -13.32
N VAL A 36 13.46 -6.05 -13.90
CA VAL A 36 13.60 -7.09 -14.93
C VAL A 36 14.35 -6.57 -16.14
N MET A 37 14.03 -5.35 -16.64
CA MET A 37 14.74 -4.77 -17.78
C MET A 37 16.20 -4.45 -17.45
N ALA A 38 16.49 -3.93 -16.24
CA ALA A 38 17.85 -3.63 -15.80
C ALA A 38 18.72 -4.90 -15.68
N VAL A 39 18.15 -6.01 -15.21
CA VAL A 39 18.80 -7.33 -15.21
C VAL A 39 19.13 -7.77 -16.64
N MET A 40 18.20 -7.63 -17.59
CA MET A 40 18.44 -7.99 -19.00
C MET A 40 19.49 -7.11 -19.65
N GLU A 41 19.54 -5.82 -19.33
CA GLU A 41 20.61 -4.93 -19.79
C GLU A 41 21.96 -5.30 -19.14
N THR A 42 21.97 -5.69 -17.87
CA THR A 42 23.17 -6.22 -17.20
C THR A 42 23.71 -7.45 -17.94
N MET A 43 22.81 -8.34 -18.41
CA MET A 43 23.22 -9.49 -19.23
C MET A 43 23.80 -9.06 -20.57
N TYR A 44 23.28 -7.99 -21.19
CA TYR A 44 23.89 -7.41 -22.39
C TYR A 44 25.31 -6.92 -22.12
N VAL A 45 25.52 -6.14 -21.09
CA VAL A 45 26.84 -5.55 -20.79
C VAL A 45 27.87 -6.64 -20.48
N ARG A 46 27.47 -7.70 -19.74
CA ARG A 46 28.34 -8.83 -19.36
C ARG A 46 28.66 -9.77 -20.52
N THR A 47 27.69 -10.02 -21.39
CA THR A 47 27.86 -11.05 -22.45
C THR A 47 28.21 -10.47 -23.82
N GLY A 48 27.98 -9.19 -24.04
CA GLY A 48 28.14 -8.52 -25.34
C GLY A 48 27.11 -8.92 -26.40
N ARG A 49 26.17 -9.84 -26.11
CA ARG A 49 25.20 -10.37 -27.08
C ARG A 49 24.14 -9.33 -27.44
N ALA A 50 24.01 -9.00 -28.72
CA ALA A 50 23.00 -8.06 -29.26
C ALA A 50 21.59 -8.47 -28.88
N PHE A 51 21.31 -9.76 -28.77
CA PHE A 51 20.04 -10.31 -28.29
C PHE A 51 19.56 -9.65 -27.00
N TRP A 52 20.42 -9.56 -25.97
CA TRP A 52 20.03 -8.96 -24.68
C TRP A 52 19.83 -7.45 -24.77
N LYS A 53 20.56 -6.76 -25.65
CA LYS A 53 20.32 -5.34 -25.92
C LYS A 53 18.91 -5.09 -26.48
N GLN A 54 18.53 -5.89 -27.47
CA GLN A 54 17.21 -5.77 -28.12
C GLN A 54 16.08 -6.14 -27.17
N THR A 55 16.31 -7.20 -26.36
CA THR A 55 15.39 -7.62 -25.30
C THR A 55 15.19 -6.50 -24.27
N ALA A 56 16.26 -5.90 -23.77
CA ALA A 56 16.18 -4.79 -22.81
C ALA A 56 15.44 -3.58 -23.41
N LYS A 57 15.76 -3.20 -24.66
CA LYS A 57 15.07 -2.10 -25.36
C LYS A 57 13.56 -2.30 -25.47
N PHE A 58 13.11 -3.53 -25.74
CA PHE A 58 11.67 -3.82 -25.82
C PHE A 58 10.98 -3.59 -24.46
N TRP A 59 11.54 -4.15 -23.39
CA TRP A 59 10.96 -3.98 -22.06
C TRP A 59 11.08 -2.52 -21.56
N MET A 60 12.16 -1.84 -21.90
CA MET A 60 12.35 -0.42 -21.63
C MET A 60 11.28 0.44 -22.31
N LYS A 61 10.91 0.12 -23.57
CA LYS A 61 9.81 0.81 -24.25
C LYS A 61 8.49 0.68 -23.50
N LEU A 62 8.16 -0.52 -23.01
CA LEU A 62 6.94 -0.75 -22.23
C LEU A 62 7.01 -0.06 -20.85
N PHE A 63 8.17 -0.12 -20.21
CA PHE A 63 8.43 0.62 -18.96
C PHE A 63 8.12 2.10 -19.11
N GLY A 64 8.63 2.76 -20.14
CA GLY A 64 8.45 4.20 -20.30
C GLY A 64 7.03 4.63 -20.62
N ILE A 65 6.27 3.82 -21.34
CA ILE A 65 4.85 4.07 -21.55
C ILE A 65 4.13 4.12 -20.20
N ASN A 66 4.34 3.12 -19.36
CA ASN A 66 3.76 3.02 -18.02
C ASN A 66 4.27 4.11 -17.06
N PHE A 67 5.59 4.35 -17.06
CA PHE A 67 6.24 5.33 -16.20
C PHE A 67 5.71 6.75 -16.40
N ALA A 68 5.53 7.18 -17.66
CA ALA A 68 5.05 8.53 -17.97
C ALA A 68 3.65 8.80 -17.40
N ILE A 69 2.76 7.81 -17.47
CA ILE A 69 1.40 7.93 -16.91
C ILE A 69 1.44 7.84 -15.38
N GLY A 70 2.30 6.95 -14.85
CA GLY A 70 2.51 6.83 -13.41
C GLY A 70 2.92 8.16 -12.76
N VAL A 71 3.89 8.88 -13.33
CA VAL A 71 4.33 10.19 -12.84
C VAL A 71 3.17 11.21 -12.90
N ALA A 72 2.43 11.27 -14.01
CA ALA A 72 1.33 12.23 -14.16
C ALA A 72 0.22 12.01 -13.11
N THR A 73 -0.13 10.75 -12.83
CA THR A 73 -1.16 10.42 -11.82
C THR A 73 -0.66 10.62 -10.39
N GLY A 74 0.64 10.41 -10.12
CA GLY A 74 1.26 10.65 -8.82
C GLY A 74 1.22 12.11 -8.41
N LEU A 75 1.58 13.02 -9.32
CA LEU A 75 1.51 14.45 -9.05
C LEU A 75 0.11 14.92 -8.64
N ILE A 76 -0.94 14.39 -9.28
CA ILE A 76 -2.32 14.73 -8.92
C ILE A 76 -2.66 14.25 -7.51
N LEU A 77 -2.24 13.04 -7.15
CA LEU A 77 -2.46 12.48 -5.82
C LEU A 77 -1.79 13.31 -4.72
N GLU A 78 -0.58 13.82 -4.96
CA GLU A 78 0.12 14.69 -4.01
C GLU A 78 -0.63 16.03 -3.79
N PHE A 79 -1.18 16.63 -4.84
CA PHE A 79 -1.95 17.86 -4.70
C PHE A 79 -3.22 17.68 -3.86
N GLU A 80 -3.81 16.48 -3.81
CA GLU A 80 -5.01 16.24 -2.99
C GLU A 80 -4.76 16.42 -1.49
N PHE A 81 -3.54 16.19 -0.99
CA PHE A 81 -3.21 16.45 0.41
C PHE A 81 -3.35 17.93 0.77
N GLY A 82 -3.00 18.84 -0.14
CA GLY A 82 -3.16 20.28 0.08
C GLY A 82 -4.59 20.77 -0.15
N THR A 83 -5.34 20.13 -1.02
CA THR A 83 -6.70 20.57 -1.39
C THR A 83 -7.78 19.93 -0.49
N ASN A 84 -7.95 18.63 -0.54
CA ASN A 84 -9.05 17.93 0.12
C ASN A 84 -8.75 17.58 1.58
N TRP A 85 -7.45 17.53 1.96
CA TRP A 85 -6.98 17.04 3.26
C TRP A 85 -6.09 18.07 3.98
N SER A 86 -6.41 19.36 3.86
CA SER A 86 -5.59 20.44 4.42
C SER A 86 -5.46 20.41 5.94
N ASN A 87 -6.50 19.95 6.66
CA ASN A 87 -6.43 19.80 8.11
C ASN A 87 -5.43 18.69 8.50
N TYR A 88 -5.40 17.59 7.74
CA TYR A 88 -4.39 16.55 7.88
C TYR A 88 -2.99 17.13 7.62
N SER A 89 -2.79 17.80 6.48
CA SER A 89 -1.50 18.37 6.09
C SER A 89 -0.98 19.38 7.12
N TRP A 90 -1.86 20.15 7.74
CA TRP A 90 -1.51 21.04 8.85
C TRP A 90 -1.08 20.27 10.10
N PHE A 91 -1.84 19.24 10.49
CA PHE A 91 -1.63 18.49 11.73
C PHE A 91 -0.35 17.66 11.72
N VAL A 92 0.06 17.14 10.55
CA VAL A 92 1.28 16.32 10.41
C VAL A 92 2.55 17.13 10.18
N GLY A 93 2.42 18.36 9.69
CA GLY A 93 3.53 19.29 9.52
C GLY A 93 4.73 18.73 8.74
N ASP A 94 5.89 18.80 9.36
CA ASP A 94 7.18 18.35 8.81
C ASP A 94 7.34 16.82 8.75
N ILE A 95 6.58 16.09 9.54
CA ILE A 95 6.62 14.60 9.54
C ILE A 95 6.20 14.05 8.18
N PHE A 96 5.24 14.68 7.50
CA PHE A 96 4.84 14.33 6.14
C PHE A 96 5.66 15.10 5.11
N GLY A 97 5.95 16.37 5.38
CA GLY A 97 6.66 17.25 4.46
C GLY A 97 8.12 16.86 4.22
N ALA A 98 8.85 16.37 5.23
CA ALA A 98 10.25 16.00 5.06
C ALA A 98 10.45 14.76 4.15
N PRO A 99 9.73 13.63 4.31
CA PRO A 99 9.77 12.53 3.35
C PRO A 99 9.44 12.96 1.93
N LEU A 100 8.39 13.76 1.71
CA LEU A 100 8.00 14.25 0.37
C LEU A 100 9.05 15.19 -0.23
N ALA A 101 9.67 16.06 0.56
CA ALA A 101 10.74 16.93 0.10
C ALA A 101 11.97 16.12 -0.35
N ILE A 102 12.35 15.09 0.42
CA ILE A 102 13.45 14.18 0.05
C ILE A 102 13.09 13.39 -1.22
N GLU A 103 11.86 12.92 -1.33
CA GLU A 103 11.35 12.26 -2.53
C GLU A 103 11.51 13.16 -3.76
N GLY A 104 11.01 14.38 -3.70
CA GLY A 104 11.10 15.34 -4.81
C GLY A 104 12.54 15.67 -5.18
N ILE A 105 13.41 15.96 -4.20
CA ILE A 105 14.79 16.39 -4.45
C ILE A 105 15.68 15.23 -4.89
N VAL A 106 15.60 14.08 -4.24
CA VAL A 106 16.53 12.96 -4.48
C VAL A 106 15.97 12.01 -5.52
N ALA A 107 14.76 11.48 -5.30
CA ALA A 107 14.21 10.44 -6.16
C ALA A 107 13.76 11.00 -7.52
N PHE A 108 12.91 11.99 -7.55
CA PHE A 108 12.36 12.55 -8.79
C PHE A 108 13.43 13.17 -9.69
N PHE A 109 14.38 13.95 -9.15
CA PHE A 109 15.47 14.49 -9.97
C PHE A 109 16.40 13.40 -10.49
N MET A 110 16.66 12.36 -9.71
CA MET A 110 17.44 11.21 -10.17
C MET A 110 16.72 10.48 -11.30
N GLU A 111 15.44 10.19 -11.14
CA GLU A 111 14.62 9.57 -12.18
C GLU A 111 14.59 10.42 -13.47
N ALA A 112 14.22 11.68 -13.36
CA ALA A 112 14.09 12.58 -14.51
C ALA A 112 15.41 12.70 -15.29
N THR A 113 16.56 12.75 -14.59
CA THR A 113 17.88 12.86 -15.20
C THR A 113 18.26 11.58 -15.93
N PHE A 114 18.16 10.44 -15.24
CA PHE A 114 18.69 9.17 -15.78
C PHE A 114 17.72 8.48 -16.73
N VAL A 115 16.41 8.73 -16.65
CA VAL A 115 15.45 8.23 -17.64
C VAL A 115 15.75 8.78 -19.03
N ALA A 116 16.16 10.04 -19.14
CA ALA A 116 16.54 10.63 -20.43
C ALA A 116 17.79 9.92 -21.02
N VAL A 117 18.80 9.66 -20.21
CA VAL A 117 20.00 8.90 -20.66
C VAL A 117 19.65 7.46 -21.02
N MET A 118 18.79 6.80 -20.24
CA MET A 118 18.31 5.45 -20.50
C MET A 118 17.59 5.34 -21.86
N TYR A 119 16.78 6.31 -22.25
CA TYR A 119 16.06 6.30 -23.53
C TYR A 119 16.92 6.73 -24.71
N PHE A 120 17.63 7.84 -24.56
CA PHE A 120 18.31 8.53 -25.67
C PHE A 120 19.81 8.27 -25.73
N GLY A 121 20.37 7.57 -24.73
CA GLY A 121 21.81 7.30 -24.60
C GLY A 121 22.35 6.12 -25.40
N TRP A 122 21.47 5.26 -25.96
CA TRP A 122 21.92 4.11 -26.75
C TRP A 122 22.86 4.49 -27.89
N GLY A 123 24.10 4.01 -27.83
CA GLY A 123 25.16 4.34 -28.80
C GLY A 123 25.78 5.74 -28.68
N LYS A 124 25.31 6.57 -27.75
CA LYS A 124 25.85 7.91 -27.48
C LYS A 124 26.74 7.95 -26.23
N VAL A 125 26.47 7.07 -25.27
CA VAL A 125 27.28 6.90 -24.05
C VAL A 125 27.88 5.51 -24.00
N SER A 126 28.86 5.28 -23.11
CA SER A 126 29.45 3.96 -22.92
C SER A 126 28.39 2.97 -22.40
N ARG A 127 28.59 1.66 -22.66
CA ARG A 127 27.68 0.59 -22.17
C ARG A 127 27.53 0.62 -20.65
N GLY A 128 28.61 0.87 -19.93
CA GLY A 128 28.60 0.97 -18.47
C GLY A 128 27.79 2.18 -17.97
N MET A 129 27.96 3.34 -18.60
CA MET A 129 27.19 4.54 -18.25
C MET A 129 25.71 4.38 -18.55
N HIS A 130 25.34 3.73 -19.66
CA HIS A 130 23.96 3.44 -20.00
C HIS A 130 23.33 2.51 -18.95
N LEU A 131 24.00 1.41 -18.61
CA LEU A 131 23.55 0.47 -17.58
C LEU A 131 23.41 1.16 -16.21
N ALA A 132 24.37 2.01 -15.84
CA ALA A 132 24.30 2.78 -14.61
C ALA A 132 23.07 3.69 -14.60
N SER A 133 22.77 4.35 -15.72
CA SER A 133 21.56 5.21 -15.85
C SER A 133 20.28 4.40 -15.72
N THR A 134 20.21 3.20 -16.29
CA THR A 134 19.06 2.29 -16.12
C THR A 134 18.87 1.90 -14.66
N TRP A 135 19.92 1.47 -13.97
CA TRP A 135 19.83 1.15 -12.54
C TRP A 135 19.51 2.36 -11.67
N LEU A 136 20.06 3.52 -11.96
CA LEU A 136 19.75 4.76 -11.22
C LEU A 136 18.28 5.20 -11.40
N THR A 137 17.70 5.01 -12.60
CA THR A 137 16.27 5.22 -12.81
C THR A 137 15.43 4.26 -11.94
N VAL A 138 15.79 2.97 -11.91
CA VAL A 138 15.07 1.96 -11.10
C VAL A 138 15.23 2.22 -9.60
N ILE A 139 16.42 2.63 -9.17
CA ILE A 139 16.70 2.99 -7.77
C ILE A 139 15.92 4.25 -7.40
N GLY A 140 15.86 5.26 -8.30
CA GLY A 140 15.06 6.46 -8.10
C GLY A 140 13.60 6.15 -7.85
N ALA A 141 12.97 5.36 -8.73
CA ALA A 141 11.60 4.90 -8.55
C ALA A 141 11.38 4.14 -7.23
N THR A 142 12.36 3.34 -6.83
CA THR A 142 12.30 2.59 -5.57
C THR A 142 12.44 3.53 -4.36
N LEU A 143 13.28 4.57 -4.43
CA LEU A 143 13.42 5.58 -3.39
C LEU A 143 12.20 6.49 -3.29
N SER A 144 11.56 6.83 -4.42
CA SER A 144 10.26 7.51 -4.41
C SER A 144 9.23 6.69 -3.63
N ALA A 145 9.09 5.41 -3.96
CA ALA A 145 8.22 4.51 -3.21
C ALA A 145 8.60 4.41 -1.71
N LEU A 146 9.88 4.46 -1.36
CA LEU A 146 10.33 4.44 0.04
C LEU A 146 9.74 5.61 0.82
N TRP A 147 9.91 6.83 0.33
CA TRP A 147 9.56 8.02 1.09
C TRP A 147 8.05 8.18 1.26
N ILE A 148 7.26 7.94 0.22
CA ILE A 148 5.80 7.98 0.37
C ILE A 148 5.28 6.84 1.27
N LEU A 149 5.92 5.67 1.27
CA LEU A 149 5.56 4.57 2.16
C LEU A 149 5.98 4.81 3.62
N VAL A 150 7.07 5.53 3.88
CA VAL A 150 7.43 6.02 5.22
C VAL A 150 6.33 6.92 5.76
N ALA A 151 5.89 7.91 4.97
CA ALA A 151 4.81 8.80 5.35
C ALA A 151 3.49 8.04 5.60
N ASN A 152 3.12 7.11 4.72
CA ASN A 152 1.93 6.28 4.88
C ASN A 152 2.02 5.32 6.08
N ALA A 153 3.20 4.77 6.37
CA ALA A 153 3.43 3.91 7.53
C ALA A 153 3.28 4.68 8.83
N TRP A 154 3.79 5.91 8.89
CA TRP A 154 3.63 6.77 10.05
C TRP A 154 2.16 7.07 10.37
N MET A 155 1.32 7.24 9.36
CA MET A 155 -0.14 7.41 9.57
C MET A 155 -0.78 6.20 10.27
N GLN A 156 -0.18 5.03 10.15
CA GLN A 156 -0.68 3.77 10.75
C GLN A 156 0.01 3.43 12.07
N TYR A 157 1.19 4.00 12.31
CA TYR A 157 1.97 3.87 13.55
C TYR A 157 2.72 5.17 13.81
N PRO A 158 2.07 6.18 14.43
CA PRO A 158 2.64 7.51 14.65
C PRO A 158 3.68 7.51 15.76
N VAL A 159 4.96 7.48 15.39
CA VAL A 159 6.12 7.48 16.28
C VAL A 159 7.11 8.58 15.90
N GLY A 160 8.08 8.88 16.76
CA GLY A 160 9.13 9.87 16.49
C GLY A 160 8.63 11.30 16.41
N MET A 161 7.49 11.59 17.02
CA MET A 161 6.84 12.89 17.02
C MET A 161 6.67 13.45 18.43
N GLN A 162 6.50 14.77 18.51
CA GLN A 162 6.03 15.48 19.67
C GLN A 162 4.90 16.42 19.28
N PHE A 163 3.79 16.39 20.02
CA PHE A 163 2.69 17.30 19.79
C PHE A 163 2.99 18.68 20.39
N ASN A 164 2.87 19.72 19.56
CA ASN A 164 3.02 21.10 19.99
C ASN A 164 1.63 21.73 20.16
N PRO A 165 1.18 22.01 21.41
CA PRO A 165 -0.14 22.57 21.66
C PRO A 165 -0.31 24.04 21.25
N GLU A 166 0.80 24.79 21.04
CA GLU A 166 0.75 26.17 20.56
C GLU A 166 0.35 26.24 19.10
N THR A 167 0.95 25.40 18.28
CA THR A 167 0.72 25.34 16.83
C THR A 167 -0.39 24.35 16.45
N VAL A 168 -0.79 23.46 17.37
CA VAL A 168 -1.72 22.33 17.13
C VAL A 168 -1.19 21.44 16.01
N ARG A 169 0.10 21.09 16.09
CA ARG A 169 0.79 20.25 15.09
C ARG A 169 1.60 19.17 15.78
N ASN A 170 1.75 18.05 15.10
CA ASN A 170 2.79 17.09 15.42
C ASN A 170 4.09 17.54 14.75
N GLU A 171 5.13 17.65 15.52
CA GLU A 171 6.47 18.04 15.07
C GLU A 171 7.38 16.82 15.09
N MET A 172 8.25 16.71 14.10
CA MET A 172 9.21 15.62 14.03
C MET A 172 10.28 15.79 15.10
N PHE A 173 10.33 14.85 16.03
CA PHE A 173 11.34 14.81 17.09
C PHE A 173 12.50 13.88 16.72
N ASP A 174 12.20 12.74 16.12
CA ASP A 174 13.20 11.75 15.72
C ASP A 174 12.91 11.22 14.32
N PHE A 175 13.65 11.73 13.33
CA PHE A 175 13.56 11.33 11.94
C PHE A 175 13.79 9.82 11.73
N TRP A 176 14.77 9.25 12.44
CA TRP A 176 15.09 7.83 12.26
C TRP A 176 14.06 6.91 12.87
N ALA A 177 13.44 7.31 13.98
CA ALA A 177 12.29 6.58 14.54
C ALA A 177 11.11 6.56 13.56
N VAL A 178 10.90 7.63 12.79
CA VAL A 178 9.88 7.67 11.72
C VAL A 178 10.29 6.78 10.54
N ALA A 179 11.48 7.03 9.97
CA ALA A 179 11.92 6.40 8.72
C ALA A 179 12.23 4.90 8.86
N LEU A 180 12.72 4.46 10.00
CA LEU A 180 13.12 3.08 10.30
C LEU A 180 12.15 2.37 11.26
N SER A 181 10.94 2.91 11.45
CA SER A 181 9.92 2.20 12.24
C SER A 181 9.66 0.80 11.67
N PRO A 182 9.34 -0.21 12.50
CA PRO A 182 9.02 -1.56 12.01
C PRO A 182 7.93 -1.56 10.96
N MET A 183 6.94 -0.68 11.10
CA MET A 183 5.86 -0.50 10.12
C MET A 183 6.38 0.04 8.79
N ALA A 184 7.24 1.06 8.80
CA ALA A 184 7.79 1.67 7.58
C ALA A 184 8.68 0.70 6.81
N VAL A 185 9.62 0.05 7.50
CA VAL A 185 10.54 -0.92 6.88
C VAL A 185 9.78 -2.09 6.27
N ASN A 186 8.87 -2.70 7.05
CA ASN A 186 8.12 -3.85 6.55
C ASN A 186 7.19 -3.47 5.40
N LYS A 187 6.48 -2.34 5.51
CA LYS A 187 5.57 -1.85 4.47
C LYS A 187 6.30 -1.58 3.16
N PHE A 188 7.46 -0.94 3.22
CA PHE A 188 8.31 -0.72 2.06
C PHE A 188 8.73 -2.04 1.41
N LEU A 189 9.28 -2.97 2.19
CA LEU A 189 9.75 -4.25 1.67
C LEU A 189 8.61 -5.07 1.06
N HIS A 190 7.44 -5.14 1.72
CA HIS A 190 6.30 -5.87 1.21
C HIS A 190 5.75 -5.26 -0.09
N THR A 191 5.64 -3.94 -0.14
CA THR A 191 5.15 -3.22 -1.32
C THR A 191 6.09 -3.38 -2.52
N VAL A 192 7.40 -3.26 -2.32
CA VAL A 192 8.39 -3.42 -3.38
C VAL A 192 8.44 -4.87 -3.88
N THR A 193 8.48 -5.85 -2.98
CA THR A 193 8.53 -7.27 -3.38
C THR A 193 7.26 -7.73 -4.08
N SER A 194 6.08 -7.28 -3.64
CA SER A 194 4.82 -7.55 -4.34
C SER A 194 4.75 -6.89 -5.73
N SER A 195 5.31 -5.67 -5.86
CA SER A 195 5.46 -5.00 -7.16
C SER A 195 6.38 -5.76 -8.11
N TRP A 196 7.46 -6.35 -7.58
CA TRP A 196 8.35 -7.23 -8.36
C TRP A 196 7.63 -8.48 -8.86
N VAL A 197 6.73 -9.06 -8.04
CA VAL A 197 5.87 -10.19 -8.47
C VAL A 197 5.00 -9.76 -9.65
N LEU A 198 4.34 -8.60 -9.56
CA LEU A 198 3.48 -8.08 -10.63
C LEU A 198 4.28 -7.85 -11.93
N GLY A 199 5.46 -7.21 -11.86
CA GLY A 199 6.32 -7.01 -13.02
C GLY A 199 6.77 -8.32 -13.66
N ALA A 200 7.12 -9.33 -12.85
CA ALA A 200 7.47 -10.67 -13.32
C ALA A 200 6.29 -11.36 -14.02
N VAL A 201 5.09 -11.32 -13.43
CA VAL A 201 3.85 -11.85 -14.03
C VAL A 201 3.57 -11.18 -15.37
N PHE A 202 3.71 -9.84 -15.44
CA PHE A 202 3.51 -9.09 -16.68
C PHE A 202 4.47 -9.56 -17.79
N VAL A 203 5.78 -9.69 -17.47
CA VAL A 203 6.78 -10.17 -18.45
C VAL A 203 6.50 -11.60 -18.88
N VAL A 204 6.17 -12.51 -17.96
CA VAL A 204 5.83 -13.90 -18.27
C VAL A 204 4.57 -13.96 -19.15
N GLY A 205 3.54 -13.19 -18.83
CA GLY A 205 2.28 -13.16 -19.56
C GLY A 205 2.41 -12.61 -20.99
N VAL A 206 3.08 -11.45 -21.15
CA VAL A 206 3.34 -10.86 -22.48
C VAL A 206 4.22 -11.78 -23.34
N SER A 207 5.26 -12.39 -22.75
CA SER A 207 6.10 -13.34 -23.46
C SER A 207 5.35 -14.59 -23.84
N SER A 208 4.42 -15.06 -23.01
CA SER A 208 3.53 -16.18 -23.33
C SER A 208 2.59 -15.86 -24.50
N TRP A 209 2.13 -14.61 -24.61
CA TRP A 209 1.36 -14.17 -25.78
C TRP A 209 2.16 -14.30 -27.08
N PHE A 210 3.47 -13.95 -27.09
CA PHE A 210 4.32 -14.15 -28.25
C PHE A 210 4.42 -15.63 -28.63
N LEU A 211 4.58 -16.54 -27.64
CA LEU A 211 4.62 -17.99 -27.89
C LEU A 211 3.29 -18.51 -28.46
N LEU A 212 2.15 -18.08 -27.92
CA LEU A 212 0.82 -18.43 -28.43
C LEU A 212 0.63 -18.02 -29.89
N ARG A 213 1.25 -16.91 -30.30
CA ARG A 213 1.24 -16.40 -31.68
C ARG A 213 2.39 -16.92 -32.53
N SER A 214 3.21 -17.84 -32.01
CA SER A 214 4.41 -18.40 -32.70
C SER A 214 5.38 -17.33 -33.20
N ARG A 215 5.50 -16.20 -32.45
CA ARG A 215 6.37 -15.06 -32.77
C ARG A 215 7.48 -14.92 -31.75
N HIS A 216 8.66 -14.44 -32.17
CA HIS A 216 9.81 -14.10 -31.31
C HIS A 216 10.11 -15.16 -30.24
N ARG A 217 10.18 -16.44 -30.65
CA ARG A 217 10.27 -17.58 -29.72
C ARG A 217 11.44 -17.50 -28.75
N GLU A 218 12.65 -17.19 -29.25
CA GLU A 218 13.84 -17.10 -28.39
C GLU A 218 13.69 -15.98 -27.36
N PHE A 219 13.29 -14.79 -27.82
CA PHE A 219 12.99 -13.66 -26.96
C PHE A 219 12.00 -14.03 -25.85
N ALA A 220 10.88 -14.65 -26.22
CA ALA A 220 9.83 -15.01 -25.28
C ALA A 220 10.31 -16.03 -24.24
N VAL A 221 10.99 -17.10 -24.67
CA VAL A 221 11.50 -18.15 -23.77
C VAL A 221 12.54 -17.61 -22.79
N GLN A 222 13.45 -16.76 -23.24
CA GLN A 222 14.49 -16.19 -22.37
C GLN A 222 13.89 -15.14 -21.42
N SER A 223 12.96 -14.30 -21.89
CA SER A 223 12.24 -13.36 -21.02
C SER A 223 11.43 -14.08 -19.95
N ILE A 224 10.70 -15.15 -20.28
CA ILE A 224 9.97 -15.98 -19.31
C ILE A 224 10.93 -16.54 -18.27
N ARG A 225 12.08 -17.07 -18.70
CA ARG A 225 13.06 -17.68 -17.78
C ARG A 225 13.60 -16.66 -16.77
N VAL A 226 14.02 -15.49 -17.24
CA VAL A 226 14.52 -14.42 -16.34
C VAL A 226 13.42 -13.97 -15.39
N ALA A 227 12.24 -13.65 -15.93
CA ALA A 227 11.12 -13.15 -15.14
C ALA A 227 10.57 -14.18 -14.16
N ALA A 228 10.50 -15.46 -14.53
CA ALA A 228 9.99 -16.50 -13.63
C ALA A 228 10.95 -16.79 -12.45
N ILE A 229 12.27 -16.76 -12.67
CA ILE A 229 13.25 -16.87 -11.58
C ILE A 229 13.12 -15.66 -10.65
N PHE A 230 13.10 -14.46 -11.20
CA PHE A 230 12.93 -13.22 -10.44
C PHE A 230 11.61 -13.21 -9.68
N GLY A 231 10.50 -13.58 -10.34
CA GLY A 231 9.18 -13.62 -9.74
C GLY A 231 9.05 -14.64 -8.61
N LEU A 232 9.69 -15.81 -8.72
CA LEU A 232 9.71 -16.80 -7.64
C LEU A 232 10.45 -16.28 -6.41
N VAL A 233 11.61 -15.65 -6.59
CA VAL A 233 12.38 -15.03 -5.50
C VAL A 233 11.55 -13.89 -4.86
N ALA A 234 10.98 -13.02 -5.70
CA ALA A 234 10.13 -11.92 -5.24
C ALA A 234 8.91 -12.43 -4.46
N SER A 235 8.27 -13.53 -4.93
CA SER A 235 7.13 -14.14 -4.23
C SER A 235 7.53 -14.70 -2.87
N GLY A 236 8.68 -15.35 -2.76
CA GLY A 236 9.21 -15.81 -1.48
C GLY A 236 9.44 -14.66 -0.49
N LEU A 237 10.03 -13.55 -0.96
CA LEU A 237 10.20 -12.33 -0.17
C LEU A 237 8.87 -11.68 0.20
N ALA A 238 7.89 -11.67 -0.72
CA ALA A 238 6.56 -11.13 -0.45
C ALA A 238 5.80 -11.95 0.62
N VAL A 239 5.98 -13.27 0.66
CA VAL A 239 5.43 -14.13 1.74
C VAL A 239 6.06 -13.78 3.09
N LEU A 240 7.39 -13.67 3.16
CA LEU A 240 8.11 -13.33 4.39
C LEU A 240 7.72 -11.94 4.92
N THR A 241 7.67 -10.95 4.03
CA THR A 241 7.29 -9.59 4.41
C THR A 241 5.78 -9.47 4.69
N GLY A 242 4.95 -10.32 4.08
CA GLY A 242 3.52 -10.43 4.36
C GLY A 242 3.24 -10.95 5.77
N ASP A 243 3.98 -11.95 6.22
CA ASP A 243 3.96 -12.42 7.61
C ASP A 243 4.32 -11.30 8.60
N GLY A 244 5.39 -10.55 8.31
CA GLY A 244 5.77 -9.39 9.11
C GLY A 244 4.71 -8.27 9.08
N SER A 245 4.02 -8.05 7.95
CA SER A 245 2.90 -7.10 7.86
C SER A 245 1.73 -7.50 8.74
N ALA A 246 1.35 -8.77 8.74
CA ALA A 246 0.26 -9.27 9.57
C ALA A 246 0.60 -9.14 11.07
N TYR A 247 1.83 -9.47 11.45
CA TYR A 247 2.32 -9.26 12.81
C TYR A 247 2.25 -7.77 13.23
N ASN A 248 2.75 -6.84 12.40
CA ASN A 248 2.67 -5.41 12.70
C ASN A 248 1.22 -4.91 12.79
N VAL A 249 0.32 -5.41 11.93
CA VAL A 249 -1.11 -5.08 12.01
C VAL A 249 -1.71 -5.57 13.33
N ALA A 250 -1.36 -6.78 13.78
CA ALA A 250 -1.80 -7.29 15.07
C ALA A 250 -1.38 -6.39 16.23
N GLN A 251 -0.12 -5.91 16.22
CA GLN A 251 0.44 -5.10 17.29
C GLN A 251 -0.09 -3.67 17.31
N PHE A 252 -0.27 -3.04 16.15
CA PHE A 252 -0.54 -1.59 16.06
C PHE A 252 -1.94 -1.25 15.57
N GLN A 253 -2.64 -2.18 14.91
CA GLN A 253 -3.96 -1.99 14.34
C GLN A 253 -4.86 -3.22 14.57
N PRO A 254 -5.10 -3.65 15.83
CA PRO A 254 -5.80 -4.90 16.12
C PRO A 254 -7.23 -4.93 15.56
N MET A 255 -7.93 -3.79 15.48
CA MET A 255 -9.26 -3.70 14.88
C MET A 255 -9.22 -4.03 13.37
N LYS A 256 -8.16 -3.64 12.67
CA LYS A 256 -7.92 -4.02 11.27
C LYS A 256 -7.72 -5.54 11.16
N LEU A 257 -6.90 -6.15 12.02
CA LEU A 257 -6.70 -7.60 12.03
C LEU A 257 -8.02 -8.34 12.25
N ALA A 258 -8.79 -7.92 13.24
CA ALA A 258 -10.08 -8.53 13.54
C ALA A 258 -11.04 -8.43 12.34
N ALA A 259 -11.05 -7.30 11.62
CA ALA A 259 -11.83 -7.12 10.40
C ALA A 259 -11.32 -7.96 9.22
N MET A 260 -10.00 -8.11 9.05
CA MET A 260 -9.38 -8.96 8.02
C MET A 260 -9.75 -10.43 8.17
N GLU A 261 -9.90 -10.89 9.40
CA GLU A 261 -10.22 -12.28 9.75
C GLU A 261 -11.72 -12.51 10.00
N GLY A 262 -12.55 -11.46 10.01
CA GLY A 262 -13.95 -11.56 10.41
C GLY A 262 -14.12 -12.04 11.85
N LEU A 263 -13.13 -11.76 12.71
CA LEU A 263 -13.07 -12.19 14.09
C LEU A 263 -13.86 -11.23 14.98
N TYR A 264 -15.10 -11.59 15.32
CA TYR A 264 -15.95 -10.76 16.19
C TYR A 264 -15.68 -10.99 17.67
N LYS A 265 -15.42 -12.24 18.09
CA LYS A 265 -15.06 -12.60 19.47
C LYS A 265 -13.67 -13.21 19.50
N GLY A 266 -12.83 -12.70 20.38
CA GLY A 266 -11.48 -13.20 20.59
C GLY A 266 -11.46 -14.57 21.24
N THR A 267 -10.37 -15.27 21.04
CA THR A 267 -10.12 -16.58 21.65
C THR A 267 -8.63 -16.84 21.79
N ASN A 268 -8.29 -17.72 22.71
CA ASN A 268 -6.96 -18.31 22.77
C ASN A 268 -6.83 -19.37 21.67
N GLY A 269 -5.64 -19.50 21.10
CA GLY A 269 -5.41 -20.47 20.02
C GLY A 269 -6.26 -20.20 18.78
N ALA A 270 -6.47 -18.91 18.43
CA ALA A 270 -7.31 -18.49 17.32
C ALA A 270 -6.86 -19.11 16.00
N GLY A 271 -7.83 -19.64 15.23
CA GLY A 271 -7.62 -20.17 13.89
C GLY A 271 -7.53 -19.05 12.84
N LEU A 272 -6.66 -19.22 11.85
CA LEU A 272 -6.58 -18.37 10.66
C LEU A 272 -7.62 -18.84 9.65
N VAL A 273 -8.51 -17.98 9.21
CA VAL A 273 -9.51 -18.33 8.19
C VAL A 273 -8.82 -18.46 6.83
N ALA A 274 -8.73 -19.68 6.31
CA ALA A 274 -8.17 -19.94 4.98
C ALA A 274 -9.18 -19.62 3.87
N VAL A 275 -10.45 -19.99 4.07
CA VAL A 275 -11.57 -19.71 3.18
C VAL A 275 -12.81 -19.46 4.04
N GLY A 276 -13.56 -18.41 3.76
CA GLY A 276 -14.79 -18.11 4.50
C GLY A 276 -15.81 -17.35 3.66
N ILE A 277 -17.07 -17.57 3.97
CA ILE A 277 -18.21 -16.80 3.45
C ILE A 277 -18.84 -16.09 4.64
N LEU A 278 -18.73 -14.77 4.66
CA LEU A 278 -19.34 -13.95 5.72
C LEU A 278 -20.87 -14.05 5.67
N ASN A 279 -21.48 -14.05 6.84
CA ASN A 279 -22.93 -14.11 6.98
C ASN A 279 -23.53 -12.71 6.82
N PRO A 280 -24.33 -12.45 5.77
CA PRO A 280 -24.96 -11.15 5.55
C PRO A 280 -26.00 -10.78 6.63
N ALA A 281 -26.46 -11.74 7.44
CA ALA A 281 -27.36 -11.49 8.56
C ALA A 281 -26.63 -10.89 9.78
N LYS A 282 -25.31 -10.93 9.84
CA LYS A 282 -24.51 -10.26 10.88
C LYS A 282 -24.48 -8.76 10.63
N GLN A 283 -25.32 -8.02 11.34
CA GLN A 283 -25.50 -6.57 11.15
C GLN A 283 -24.72 -5.72 12.17
N SER A 284 -24.42 -6.26 13.34
CA SER A 284 -23.75 -5.55 14.43
C SER A 284 -22.71 -6.44 15.11
N HIS A 285 -21.70 -5.80 15.72
CA HIS A 285 -20.73 -6.51 16.55
C HIS A 285 -21.39 -7.11 17.81
N ALA A 286 -22.46 -6.49 18.30
CA ALA A 286 -23.16 -6.91 19.52
C ALA A 286 -24.21 -8.01 19.28
N ASP A 287 -24.64 -8.29 18.04
CA ASP A 287 -25.60 -9.36 17.77
C ASP A 287 -24.98 -10.75 17.92
N SER A 288 -25.80 -11.76 18.26
CA SER A 288 -25.38 -13.13 18.49
C SER A 288 -25.28 -13.96 17.20
N THR A 289 -25.51 -13.37 16.03
CA THR A 289 -25.45 -14.04 14.72
C THR A 289 -24.02 -14.53 14.45
N ASP A 290 -23.89 -15.76 13.97
CA ASP A 290 -22.59 -16.28 13.54
C ASP A 290 -22.04 -15.41 12.40
N PRO A 291 -20.78 -14.93 12.49
CA PRO A 291 -20.19 -14.10 11.45
C PRO A 291 -19.97 -14.83 10.12
N PHE A 292 -20.00 -16.17 10.10
CA PHE A 292 -19.79 -16.97 8.90
C PHE A 292 -20.97 -17.86 8.57
N VAL A 293 -21.30 -17.97 7.31
CA VAL A 293 -22.15 -19.04 6.76
C VAL A 293 -21.35 -20.35 6.68
N MET A 294 -20.09 -20.22 6.26
CA MET A 294 -19.14 -21.32 6.15
C MET A 294 -17.72 -20.77 6.30
N LYS A 295 -16.88 -21.49 7.05
CA LYS A 295 -15.44 -21.21 7.11
C LYS A 295 -14.62 -22.49 7.18
N VAL A 296 -13.42 -22.41 6.64
CA VAL A 296 -12.35 -23.39 6.85
C VAL A 296 -11.18 -22.63 7.45
N GLU A 297 -10.75 -23.04 8.63
CA GLU A 297 -9.67 -22.36 9.35
C GLU A 297 -8.52 -23.32 9.66
N ILE A 298 -7.32 -22.74 9.77
CA ILE A 298 -6.12 -23.44 10.20
C ILE A 298 -5.99 -23.18 11.71
N PRO A 299 -6.19 -24.18 12.57
CA PRO A 299 -6.17 -23.99 14.02
C PRO A 299 -4.85 -23.36 14.50
N TYR A 300 -4.91 -22.52 15.52
CA TYR A 300 -3.75 -21.86 16.16
C TYR A 300 -2.96 -20.90 15.28
N ALA A 301 -3.20 -20.86 13.96
CA ALA A 301 -2.37 -20.14 13.03
C ALA A 301 -2.51 -18.62 13.18
N LEU A 302 -3.69 -18.11 13.52
CA LEU A 302 -3.90 -16.67 13.74
C LEU A 302 -3.20 -16.20 15.02
N SER A 303 -3.28 -16.97 16.11
CA SER A 303 -2.54 -16.65 17.34
C SER A 303 -1.04 -16.62 17.11
N TYR A 304 -0.49 -17.60 16.39
CA TYR A 304 0.92 -17.58 16.02
C TYR A 304 1.30 -16.40 15.13
N LEU A 305 0.47 -16.08 14.14
CA LEU A 305 0.69 -14.97 13.23
C LEU A 305 0.70 -13.62 13.97
N ALA A 306 -0.27 -13.44 14.89
CA ALA A 306 -0.46 -12.19 15.63
C ALA A 306 0.55 -11.99 16.77
N GLU A 307 0.85 -13.08 17.53
CA GLU A 307 1.57 -12.97 18.80
C GLU A 307 2.86 -13.80 18.87
N ARG A 308 3.15 -14.62 17.84
CA ARG A 308 4.26 -15.60 17.83
C ARG A 308 4.14 -16.65 18.93
N ASP A 309 2.90 -16.87 19.41
CA ASP A 309 2.54 -17.86 20.41
C ASP A 309 1.24 -18.54 19.96
N LEU A 310 1.24 -19.89 19.97
CA LEU A 310 0.10 -20.68 19.48
C LEU A 310 -1.14 -20.55 20.37
N ASP A 311 -0.95 -20.33 21.68
CA ASP A 311 -2.04 -20.25 22.66
C ASP A 311 -2.41 -18.81 23.05
N ALA A 312 -1.77 -17.81 22.43
CA ALA A 312 -2.05 -16.41 22.74
C ALA A 312 -3.51 -16.03 22.42
N PHE A 313 -4.05 -15.14 23.24
CA PHE A 313 -5.37 -14.55 23.00
C PHE A 313 -5.29 -13.51 21.88
N VAL A 314 -6.14 -13.66 20.87
CA VAL A 314 -6.32 -12.66 19.81
C VAL A 314 -7.67 -11.99 20.01
N PRO A 315 -7.73 -10.67 20.29
CA PRO A 315 -9.00 -9.98 20.51
C PRO A 315 -9.80 -9.84 19.23
N GLY A 316 -11.09 -10.07 19.30
CA GLY A 316 -12.04 -9.81 18.24
C GLY A 316 -12.62 -8.39 18.31
N ILE A 317 -13.47 -8.04 17.34
CA ILE A 317 -14.09 -6.71 17.22
C ILE A 317 -14.82 -6.33 18.51
N THR A 318 -15.60 -7.26 19.09
CA THR A 318 -16.37 -7.02 20.32
C THR A 318 -15.45 -6.76 21.51
N ASP A 319 -14.39 -7.56 21.66
CA ASP A 319 -13.42 -7.41 22.75
C ASP A 319 -12.69 -6.07 22.66
N LEU A 320 -12.37 -5.64 21.44
CA LEU A 320 -11.70 -4.35 21.20
C LEU A 320 -12.61 -3.14 21.50
N ILE A 321 -13.93 -3.30 21.34
CA ILE A 321 -14.91 -2.27 21.70
C ILE A 321 -15.15 -2.26 23.21
N GLU A 322 -15.40 -3.40 23.81
CA GLU A 322 -15.78 -3.53 25.22
C GLU A 322 -14.58 -3.40 26.17
N GLY A 323 -13.38 -3.73 25.71
CA GLY A 323 -12.16 -3.74 26.53
C GLY A 323 -12.19 -4.85 27.58
N GLY A 324 -11.40 -4.66 28.64
CA GLY A 324 -11.38 -5.55 29.80
C GLY A 324 -10.52 -6.81 29.68
N TYR A 325 -10.10 -7.18 28.48
CA TYR A 325 -9.14 -8.29 28.28
C TYR A 325 -7.71 -7.88 28.68
N THR A 326 -6.86 -8.87 28.90
CA THR A 326 -5.45 -8.63 29.23
C THR A 326 -4.64 -8.46 27.95
N THR A 327 -3.99 -7.32 27.80
CA THR A 327 -3.10 -7.03 26.67
C THR A 327 -1.80 -7.83 26.80
N ARG A 328 -1.02 -7.88 25.73
CA ARG A 328 0.32 -8.50 25.74
C ARG A 328 1.27 -7.95 26.82
N SER A 329 1.14 -6.67 27.16
CA SER A 329 1.92 -6.05 28.24
C SER A 329 1.46 -6.42 29.65
N GLY A 330 0.41 -7.22 29.78
CA GLY A 330 -0.22 -7.59 31.06
C GLY A 330 -1.19 -6.53 31.62
N ALA A 331 -1.39 -5.42 30.91
CA ALA A 331 -2.33 -4.39 31.32
C ALA A 331 -3.77 -4.75 30.89
N ARG A 332 -4.77 -4.21 31.64
CA ARG A 332 -6.17 -4.26 31.21
C ARG A 332 -6.38 -3.38 29.98
N ALA A 333 -6.99 -3.89 28.93
CA ALA A 333 -7.39 -3.10 27.78
C ALA A 333 -8.51 -2.14 28.16
N LEU A 334 -8.37 -0.87 27.73
CA LEU A 334 -9.41 0.14 27.88
C LEU A 334 -10.55 -0.15 26.89
N SER A 335 -11.79 0.07 27.32
CA SER A 335 -12.94 0.11 26.40
C SER A 335 -12.85 1.31 25.48
N VAL A 336 -13.56 1.26 24.35
CA VAL A 336 -13.67 2.43 23.44
C VAL A 336 -14.33 3.61 24.16
N GLU A 337 -15.28 3.38 25.04
CA GLU A 337 -15.93 4.44 25.83
C GLU A 337 -14.94 5.14 26.77
N GLU A 338 -14.07 4.36 27.44
CA GLU A 338 -13.00 4.92 28.28
C GLU A 338 -12.02 5.75 27.44
N ARG A 339 -11.67 5.29 26.23
CA ARG A 339 -10.80 6.04 25.29
C ARG A 339 -11.49 7.32 24.77
N ILE A 340 -12.79 7.27 24.46
CA ILE A 340 -13.57 8.46 24.06
C ILE A 340 -13.59 9.49 25.20
N ALA A 341 -13.81 9.07 26.43
CA ALA A 341 -13.80 9.96 27.58
C ALA A 341 -12.41 10.64 27.75
N SER A 342 -11.32 9.86 27.69
CA SER A 342 -9.96 10.37 27.73
C SER A 342 -9.67 11.34 26.56
N GLY A 343 -10.07 11.00 25.34
CA GLY A 343 -9.88 11.87 24.18
C GLY A 343 -10.63 13.20 24.29
N ARG A 344 -11.84 13.20 24.85
CA ARG A 344 -12.59 14.43 25.13
C ARG A 344 -11.90 15.31 26.17
N LEU A 345 -11.27 14.71 27.21
CA LEU A 345 -10.43 15.42 28.17
C LEU A 345 -9.23 16.06 27.49
N ALA A 346 -8.55 15.35 26.58
CA ALA A 346 -7.43 15.89 25.84
C ALA A 346 -7.83 17.09 24.95
N ILE A 347 -8.97 17.01 24.25
CA ILE A 347 -9.48 18.12 23.44
C ILE A 347 -9.86 19.33 24.31
N ALA A 348 -10.49 19.12 25.46
CA ALA A 348 -10.82 20.18 26.40
C ALA A 348 -9.57 20.85 26.97
N ALA A 349 -8.60 20.05 27.40
CA ALA A 349 -7.32 20.51 27.91
C ALA A 349 -6.53 21.35 26.88
N LEU A 350 -6.55 20.96 25.60
CA LEU A 350 -5.96 21.75 24.52
C LEU A 350 -6.66 23.12 24.37
N ALA A 351 -7.98 23.15 24.45
CA ALA A 351 -8.73 24.40 24.38
C ALA A 351 -8.42 25.31 25.57
N ASP A 352 -8.30 24.75 26.77
CA ASP A 352 -7.97 25.52 27.98
C ASP A 352 -6.49 25.98 27.97
N TYR A 353 -5.56 25.16 27.51
CA TYR A 353 -4.18 25.57 27.26
C TYR A 353 -4.09 26.80 26.34
N ARG A 354 -4.84 26.80 25.23
CA ARG A 354 -4.85 27.92 24.29
C ARG A 354 -5.46 29.20 24.86
N LYS A 355 -6.48 29.08 25.74
CA LYS A 355 -7.02 30.23 26.49
C LYS A 355 -5.99 30.78 27.47
N ALA A 356 -5.34 29.89 28.23
CA ALA A 356 -4.27 30.27 29.17
C ALA A 356 -3.08 30.93 28.46
N LEU A 357 -2.67 30.42 27.30
CA LEU A 357 -1.63 31.01 26.46
C LEU A 357 -2.01 32.43 26.02
N ALA A 358 -3.23 32.65 25.57
CA ALA A 358 -3.73 33.97 25.19
C ALA A 358 -3.79 34.94 26.39
N ALA A 359 -4.10 34.43 27.58
CA ALA A 359 -4.12 35.20 28.84
C ALA A 359 -2.73 35.35 29.48
N LYS A 360 -1.69 34.66 28.97
CA LYS A 360 -0.33 34.58 29.55
C LYS A 360 -0.32 34.04 30.99
N ASP A 361 -1.22 33.12 31.31
CA ASP A 361 -1.35 32.45 32.60
C ASP A 361 -0.49 31.17 32.60
N GLU A 362 0.72 31.26 33.13
CA GLU A 362 1.69 30.15 33.12
C GLU A 362 1.25 28.94 33.96
N GLU A 363 0.52 29.17 35.07
CA GLU A 363 0.05 28.09 35.94
C GLU A 363 -1.07 27.29 35.26
N ALA A 364 -2.03 27.98 34.66
CA ALA A 364 -3.12 27.37 33.88
C ALA A 364 -2.56 26.65 32.63
N MET A 365 -1.54 27.21 31.97
CA MET A 365 -0.88 26.54 30.83
C MET A 365 -0.21 25.23 31.27
N ARG A 366 0.52 25.23 32.38
CA ARG A 366 1.20 24.02 32.87
C ARG A 366 0.20 22.94 33.28
N THR A 367 -0.86 23.32 33.97
CA THR A 367 -1.91 22.37 34.38
C THR A 367 -2.64 21.77 33.20
N SER A 368 -3.08 22.59 32.26
CA SER A 368 -3.77 22.11 31.05
C SER A 368 -2.87 21.25 30.16
N ARG A 369 -1.57 21.59 30.08
CA ARG A 369 -0.59 20.80 29.33
C ARG A 369 -0.39 19.40 29.94
N ALA A 370 -0.30 19.28 31.25
CA ALA A 370 -0.18 17.99 31.92
C ALA A 370 -1.39 17.08 31.63
N VAL A 371 -2.61 17.61 31.73
CA VAL A 371 -3.83 16.86 31.38
C VAL A 371 -3.87 16.46 29.90
N LEU A 372 -3.41 17.35 29.01
CA LEU A 372 -3.32 17.06 27.58
C LEU A 372 -2.33 15.92 27.32
N GLU A 373 -1.11 15.99 27.84
CA GLU A 373 -0.06 15.00 27.63
C GLU A 373 -0.48 13.60 28.14
N GLU A 374 -1.12 13.52 29.30
CA GLU A 374 -1.65 12.27 29.86
C GLU A 374 -2.71 11.61 28.96
N ASN A 375 -3.60 12.41 28.37
CA ASN A 375 -4.73 11.92 27.58
C ASN A 375 -4.50 11.94 26.08
N PHE A 376 -3.36 12.47 25.60
CA PHE A 376 -3.04 12.61 24.18
C PHE A 376 -3.02 11.29 23.38
N PRO A 377 -2.61 10.14 23.93
CA PRO A 377 -2.69 8.88 23.20
C PRO A 377 -4.12 8.51 22.71
N ASN A 378 -5.16 9.08 23.34
CA ASN A 378 -6.55 8.88 22.96
C ASN A 378 -7.16 10.12 22.27
N PHE A 379 -6.37 11.10 21.85
CA PHE A 379 -6.84 12.39 21.34
C PHE A 379 -7.88 12.23 20.20
N GLY A 380 -7.62 11.36 19.24
CA GLY A 380 -8.52 11.12 18.12
C GLY A 380 -9.88 10.52 18.51
N TYR A 381 -9.91 9.74 19.59
CA TYR A 381 -11.16 9.15 20.09
C TYR A 381 -12.15 10.19 20.57
N GLY A 382 -11.68 11.38 20.98
CA GLY A 382 -12.56 12.48 21.39
C GLY A 382 -13.49 13.01 20.29
N TYR A 383 -13.21 12.71 19.03
CA TYR A 383 -14.04 13.04 17.87
C TYR A 383 -15.10 11.96 17.56
N ILE A 384 -14.93 10.75 18.11
CA ILE A 384 -15.82 9.62 17.87
C ILE A 384 -17.11 9.78 18.69
N LYS A 385 -18.26 9.55 18.04
CA LYS A 385 -19.58 9.68 18.67
C LYS A 385 -20.13 8.32 19.11
N ASP A 386 -19.95 7.31 18.29
CA ASP A 386 -20.41 5.94 18.50
C ASP A 386 -19.21 4.97 18.39
N PRO A 387 -18.99 4.08 19.38
CA PRO A 387 -17.95 3.06 19.30
C PRO A 387 -17.95 2.23 18.00
N ALA A 388 -19.12 2.02 17.40
CA ALA A 388 -19.26 1.28 16.14
C ALA A 388 -18.58 1.99 14.94
N GLU A 389 -18.35 3.31 15.01
CA GLU A 389 -17.62 4.05 13.97
C GLU A 389 -16.17 3.56 13.80
N LEU A 390 -15.60 2.89 14.82
CA LEU A 390 -14.24 2.37 14.79
C LEU A 390 -14.10 1.03 14.02
N ILE A 391 -15.22 0.43 13.67
CA ILE A 391 -15.23 -0.85 12.96
C ILE A 391 -15.05 -0.55 11.46
N PRO A 392 -13.95 -0.99 10.83
CA PRO A 392 -13.79 -0.82 9.39
C PRO A 392 -14.80 -1.69 8.63
N PRO A 393 -15.00 -1.46 7.32
CA PRO A 393 -15.94 -2.25 6.52
C PRO A 393 -15.48 -3.72 6.44
N VAL A 394 -15.93 -4.56 7.38
CA VAL A 394 -15.47 -5.94 7.59
C VAL A 394 -15.52 -6.75 6.29
N GLY A 395 -16.66 -6.71 5.56
CA GLY A 395 -16.81 -7.49 4.33
C GLY A 395 -15.77 -7.13 3.27
N LEU A 396 -15.54 -5.82 3.05
CA LEU A 396 -14.56 -5.35 2.08
C LEU A 396 -13.13 -5.75 2.51
N THR A 397 -12.80 -5.55 3.78
CA THR A 397 -11.47 -5.84 4.33
C THR A 397 -11.17 -7.33 4.31
N PHE A 398 -12.12 -8.16 4.73
CA PHE A 398 -12.02 -9.62 4.73
C PHE A 398 -11.81 -10.18 3.32
N TYR A 399 -12.68 -9.88 2.37
CA TYR A 399 -12.57 -10.45 1.04
C TYR A 399 -11.34 -9.93 0.28
N ALA A 400 -10.99 -8.64 0.43
CA ALA A 400 -9.78 -8.11 -0.18
C ALA A 400 -8.52 -8.80 0.35
N PHE A 401 -8.43 -9.05 1.66
CA PHE A 401 -7.32 -9.77 2.28
C PHE A 401 -7.20 -11.19 1.74
N HIS A 402 -8.29 -11.96 1.73
CA HIS A 402 -8.29 -13.34 1.28
C HIS A 402 -7.99 -13.47 -0.22
N VAL A 403 -8.49 -12.55 -1.06
CA VAL A 403 -8.16 -12.52 -2.49
C VAL A 403 -6.67 -12.24 -2.70
N MET A 404 -6.10 -11.27 -1.97
CA MET A 404 -4.66 -10.96 -2.04
C MET A 404 -3.81 -12.17 -1.66
N VAL A 405 -4.09 -12.83 -0.55
CA VAL A 405 -3.31 -13.97 -0.05
C VAL A 405 -3.44 -15.18 -0.97
N ALA A 406 -4.67 -15.50 -1.41
CA ALA A 406 -4.91 -16.61 -2.33
C ALA A 406 -4.18 -16.43 -3.67
N LEU A 407 -4.22 -15.22 -4.24
CA LEU A 407 -3.49 -14.90 -5.47
C LEU A 407 -1.98 -14.91 -5.24
N GLY A 408 -1.50 -14.47 -4.08
CA GLY A 408 -0.09 -14.57 -3.70
C GLY A 408 0.40 -16.02 -3.73
N GLY A 409 -0.31 -16.94 -3.11
CA GLY A 409 -0.04 -18.38 -3.16
C GLY A 409 -0.11 -18.95 -4.59
N TYR A 410 -1.10 -18.51 -5.37
CA TYR A 410 -1.22 -18.89 -6.77
C TYR A 410 0.00 -18.46 -7.60
N PHE A 411 0.56 -17.26 -7.40
CA PHE A 411 1.73 -16.79 -8.14
C PHE A 411 2.97 -17.63 -7.83
N VAL A 412 3.19 -18.02 -6.58
CA VAL A 412 4.27 -18.96 -6.20
C VAL A 412 4.14 -20.25 -7.01
N LEU A 413 2.96 -20.86 -7.01
CA LEU A 413 2.70 -22.11 -7.75
C LEU A 413 2.88 -21.94 -9.26
N MET A 414 2.41 -20.83 -9.82
CA MET A 414 2.56 -20.51 -11.23
C MET A 414 4.05 -20.40 -11.62
N PHE A 415 4.87 -19.66 -10.87
CA PHE A 415 6.29 -19.53 -11.17
C PHE A 415 7.03 -20.86 -11.04
N LEU A 416 6.73 -21.66 -10.02
CA LEU A 416 7.27 -23.02 -9.87
C LEU A 416 6.92 -23.89 -11.08
N LEU A 417 5.67 -23.86 -11.51
CA LEU A 417 5.19 -24.62 -12.66
C LEU A 417 5.85 -24.17 -13.97
N VAL A 418 5.96 -22.84 -14.17
CA VAL A 418 6.63 -22.26 -15.34
C VAL A 418 8.10 -22.67 -15.39
N LEU A 419 8.82 -22.64 -14.26
CA LEU A 419 10.21 -23.06 -14.19
C LEU A 419 10.37 -24.57 -14.36
N TRP A 420 9.49 -25.37 -13.79
CA TRP A 420 9.54 -26.83 -13.91
C TRP A 420 9.27 -27.31 -15.34
N LEU A 421 8.17 -26.85 -15.94
CA LEU A 421 7.80 -27.19 -17.33
C LEU A 421 8.65 -26.45 -18.37
N GLY A 422 9.24 -25.30 -18.00
CA GLY A 422 10.14 -24.51 -18.84
C GLY A 422 11.54 -25.09 -19.03
N ARG A 423 11.89 -26.15 -18.28
CA ARG A 423 13.19 -26.83 -18.43
C ARG A 423 13.41 -27.26 -19.89
N LYS A 424 14.67 -27.08 -20.39
CA LYS A 424 15.05 -27.39 -21.79
C LYS A 424 14.18 -26.67 -22.83
N ASN A 425 13.69 -25.44 -22.53
CA ASN A 425 12.88 -24.61 -23.41
C ASN A 425 11.51 -25.23 -23.80
N ARG A 426 11.01 -26.19 -23.03
CA ARG A 426 9.74 -26.88 -23.30
C ARG A 426 8.50 -26.01 -23.10
N ILE A 427 8.61 -24.86 -22.44
CA ILE A 427 7.46 -23.95 -22.24
C ILE A 427 6.80 -23.58 -23.57
N ALA A 428 7.56 -23.53 -24.66
CA ALA A 428 7.04 -23.24 -26.00
C ALA A 428 6.05 -24.31 -26.53
N SER A 429 6.04 -25.52 -25.98
CA SER A 429 5.10 -26.60 -26.35
C SER A 429 3.86 -26.68 -25.45
N HIS A 430 3.83 -25.99 -24.30
CA HIS A 430 2.74 -26.05 -23.34
C HIS A 430 1.75 -24.89 -23.53
N ARG A 431 0.92 -24.93 -24.59
CA ARG A 431 -0.02 -23.84 -24.92
C ARG A 431 -0.98 -23.49 -23.78
N TRP A 432 -1.47 -24.49 -23.03
CA TRP A 432 -2.36 -24.26 -21.89
C TRP A 432 -1.70 -23.40 -20.82
N LEU A 433 -0.39 -23.67 -20.50
CA LEU A 433 0.34 -22.88 -19.51
C LEU A 433 0.58 -21.44 -20.01
N GLN A 434 0.89 -21.27 -21.30
CA GLN A 434 1.02 -19.94 -21.92
C GLN A 434 -0.29 -19.15 -21.80
N THR A 435 -1.44 -19.80 -22.01
CA THR A 435 -2.76 -19.17 -21.83
C THR A 435 -3.01 -18.78 -20.38
N VAL A 436 -2.70 -19.66 -19.43
CA VAL A 436 -2.79 -19.37 -17.99
C VAL A 436 -1.92 -18.17 -17.64
N CYS A 437 -0.63 -18.17 -18.04
CA CYS A 437 0.28 -17.06 -17.78
C CYS A 437 -0.22 -15.72 -18.35
N LEU A 438 -0.79 -15.72 -19.54
CA LEU A 438 -1.37 -14.51 -20.15
C LEU A 438 -2.52 -13.96 -19.30
N TRP A 439 -3.46 -14.82 -18.89
CA TRP A 439 -4.61 -14.43 -18.09
C TRP A 439 -4.28 -14.17 -16.62
N THR A 440 -3.07 -14.47 -16.18
CA THR A 440 -2.57 -14.12 -14.85
C THR A 440 -2.24 -12.62 -14.73
N ILE A 441 -1.98 -11.91 -15.85
CA ILE A 441 -1.67 -10.47 -15.80
C ILE A 441 -2.75 -9.68 -15.02
N PRO A 442 -4.03 -9.70 -15.37
CA PRO A 442 -5.05 -8.97 -14.61
C PRO A 442 -5.16 -9.43 -13.15
N LEU A 443 -4.91 -10.72 -12.85
CA LEU A 443 -4.95 -11.21 -11.47
C LEU A 443 -3.85 -10.60 -10.60
N ALA A 444 -2.68 -10.29 -11.15
CA ALA A 444 -1.62 -9.61 -10.44
C ALA A 444 -2.02 -8.17 -10.04
N PHE A 445 -2.72 -7.46 -10.91
CA PHE A 445 -3.28 -6.15 -10.58
C PHE A 445 -4.39 -6.26 -9.52
N VAL A 446 -5.27 -7.26 -9.63
CA VAL A 446 -6.31 -7.51 -8.60
C VAL A 446 -5.68 -7.77 -7.25
N ALA A 447 -4.65 -8.61 -7.15
CA ALA A 447 -3.96 -8.88 -5.89
C ALA A 447 -3.33 -7.62 -5.29
N SER A 448 -2.66 -6.81 -6.13
CA SER A 448 -2.03 -5.56 -5.73
C SER A 448 -3.04 -4.53 -5.23
N GLN A 449 -4.15 -4.33 -5.93
CA GLN A 449 -5.25 -3.45 -5.50
C GLN A 449 -5.93 -3.95 -4.23
N SER A 450 -6.12 -5.26 -4.11
CA SER A 450 -6.71 -5.85 -2.89
C SER A 450 -5.85 -5.57 -1.66
N GLY A 451 -4.52 -5.66 -1.78
CA GLY A 451 -3.59 -5.30 -0.69
C GLY A 451 -3.73 -3.83 -0.27
N TRP A 452 -3.89 -2.93 -1.24
CA TRP A 452 -4.10 -1.51 -0.95
C TRP A 452 -5.46 -1.22 -0.31
N ILE A 453 -6.52 -1.91 -0.76
CA ILE A 453 -7.85 -1.85 -0.12
C ILE A 453 -7.75 -2.27 1.34
N VAL A 454 -7.08 -3.38 1.66
CA VAL A 454 -6.86 -3.82 3.05
C VAL A 454 -6.12 -2.77 3.86
N ALA A 455 -5.05 -2.19 3.28
CA ALA A 455 -4.23 -1.20 3.98
C ALA A 455 -5.03 0.06 4.33
N GLU A 456 -5.89 0.56 3.42
CA GLU A 456 -6.54 1.86 3.53
C GLU A 456 -7.99 1.79 4.03
N ALA A 457 -8.81 0.85 3.55
CA ALA A 457 -10.16 0.64 4.05
C ALA A 457 -10.14 0.00 5.45
N GLY A 458 -9.20 -0.92 5.68
CA GLY A 458 -9.06 -1.59 6.98
C GLY A 458 -8.58 -0.69 8.12
N ARG A 459 -8.05 0.50 7.85
CA ARG A 459 -7.68 1.47 8.89
C ARG A 459 -8.77 2.51 9.20
N GLN A 460 -9.89 2.48 8.48
CA GLN A 460 -10.97 3.43 8.75
C GLN A 460 -11.54 3.22 10.16
N PRO A 461 -11.95 4.32 10.85
CA PRO A 461 -12.07 5.70 10.36
C PRO A 461 -10.78 6.53 10.42
N TRP A 462 -9.64 5.93 10.76
CA TRP A 462 -8.41 6.65 11.04
C TRP A 462 -7.69 7.15 9.78
N VAL A 463 -7.38 8.42 9.74
CA VAL A 463 -6.35 9.01 8.87
C VAL A 463 -4.98 8.87 9.53
N ILE A 464 -4.89 9.19 10.84
CA ILE A 464 -3.73 8.88 11.67
C ILE A 464 -4.24 8.05 12.83
N GLN A 465 -3.69 6.86 12.98
CA GLN A 465 -4.12 5.89 13.98
C GLN A 465 -4.22 6.53 15.37
N ASP A 466 -5.38 6.40 16.01
CA ASP A 466 -5.73 6.89 17.35
C ASP A 466 -5.67 8.42 17.56
N LEU A 467 -5.14 9.19 16.60
CA LEU A 467 -4.95 10.64 16.71
C LEU A 467 -5.89 11.47 15.85
N MET A 468 -6.21 11.04 14.63
CA MET A 468 -7.00 11.85 13.72
C MET A 468 -7.94 10.98 12.89
N PRO A 469 -9.25 11.00 13.16
CA PRO A 469 -10.22 10.36 12.29
C PRO A 469 -10.47 11.18 11.02
N THR A 470 -11.06 10.54 10.00
CA THR A 470 -11.39 11.14 8.71
C THR A 470 -12.21 12.41 8.85
N THR A 471 -13.14 12.44 9.81
CA THR A 471 -14.01 13.59 10.09
C THR A 471 -13.26 14.85 10.51
N ALA A 472 -12.08 14.70 11.14
CA ALA A 472 -11.23 15.81 11.56
C ALA A 472 -10.22 16.24 10.49
N ALA A 473 -9.90 15.35 9.54
CA ALA A 473 -8.82 15.52 8.56
C ALA A 473 -9.24 16.30 7.30
N VAL A 474 -10.51 16.26 6.92
CA VAL A 474 -11.05 16.83 5.68
C VAL A 474 -11.01 18.36 5.71
N SER A 475 -10.67 18.96 4.59
CA SER A 475 -10.70 20.41 4.35
C SER A 475 -12.12 20.96 4.41
N LYS A 476 -12.26 22.24 4.80
CA LYS A 476 -13.54 22.96 4.75
C LYS A 476 -13.82 23.41 3.32
N LEU A 477 -14.40 22.54 2.52
CA LEU A 477 -14.76 22.76 1.13
C LEU A 477 -16.27 22.67 0.93
N GLN A 478 -16.75 23.13 -0.23
CA GLN A 478 -18.12 22.85 -0.67
C GLN A 478 -18.17 21.46 -1.31
N THR A 479 -19.15 20.65 -0.93
CA THR A 479 -19.35 19.29 -1.47
C THR A 479 -19.41 19.27 -3.01
N GLY A 480 -20.10 20.25 -3.62
CA GLY A 480 -20.17 20.37 -5.09
C GLY A 480 -18.82 20.57 -5.78
N SER A 481 -17.86 21.24 -5.14
CA SER A 481 -16.51 21.42 -5.69
C SER A 481 -15.75 20.08 -5.70
N VAL A 482 -15.89 19.27 -4.65
CA VAL A 482 -15.27 17.95 -4.57
C VAL A 482 -15.90 16.98 -5.58
N GLN A 483 -17.23 17.02 -5.73
CA GLN A 483 -17.94 16.24 -6.76
C GLN A 483 -17.45 16.59 -8.17
N LEU A 484 -17.30 17.87 -8.48
CA LEU A 484 -16.80 18.32 -9.78
C LEU A 484 -15.39 17.77 -10.05
N THR A 485 -14.48 17.91 -9.10
CA THR A 485 -13.10 17.40 -9.25
C THR A 485 -13.05 15.88 -9.31
N PHE A 486 -13.88 15.17 -8.56
CA PHE A 486 -14.03 13.71 -8.65
C PHE A 486 -14.36 13.26 -10.08
N PHE A 487 -15.40 13.84 -10.70
CA PHE A 487 -15.78 13.47 -12.07
C PHE A 487 -14.74 13.89 -13.12
N LEU A 488 -14.08 15.03 -12.94
CA LEU A 488 -12.98 15.46 -13.80
C LEU A 488 -11.82 14.45 -13.74
N PHE A 489 -11.43 14.02 -12.55
CA PHE A 489 -10.36 13.03 -12.39
C PHE A 489 -10.77 11.66 -12.90
N LEU A 490 -12.01 11.22 -12.67
CA LEU A 490 -12.52 9.97 -13.22
C LEU A 490 -12.40 9.94 -14.75
N ILE A 491 -12.82 11.02 -15.42
CA ILE A 491 -12.72 11.14 -16.88
C ILE A 491 -11.25 11.17 -17.32
N LEU A 492 -10.45 12.03 -16.71
CA LEU A 492 -9.04 12.20 -17.06
C LEU A 492 -8.25 10.89 -16.93
N PHE A 493 -8.35 10.24 -15.77
CA PHE A 493 -7.62 8.97 -15.52
C PHE A 493 -8.12 7.84 -16.40
N THR A 494 -9.42 7.77 -16.67
CA THR A 494 -9.97 6.78 -17.61
C THR A 494 -9.39 7.00 -19.01
N VAL A 495 -9.32 8.25 -19.48
CA VAL A 495 -8.72 8.58 -20.79
C VAL A 495 -7.24 8.20 -20.82
N LEU A 496 -6.48 8.54 -19.77
CA LEU A 496 -5.07 8.18 -19.66
C LEU A 496 -4.86 6.65 -19.66
N LEU A 497 -5.65 5.91 -18.88
CA LEU A 497 -5.59 4.45 -18.84
C LEU A 497 -5.92 3.83 -20.21
N VAL A 498 -6.97 4.30 -20.87
CA VAL A 498 -7.34 3.82 -22.23
C VAL A 498 -6.23 4.14 -23.24
N ALA A 499 -5.64 5.33 -23.16
CA ALA A 499 -4.52 5.72 -24.03
C ALA A 499 -3.31 4.81 -23.80
N GLU A 500 -2.94 4.58 -22.52
CA GLU A 500 -1.84 3.67 -22.18
C GLU A 500 -2.08 2.26 -22.69
N LEU A 501 -3.24 1.66 -22.39
CA LEU A 501 -3.57 0.31 -22.82
C LEU A 501 -3.52 0.16 -24.34
N ARG A 502 -3.95 1.18 -25.09
CA ARG A 502 -3.84 1.20 -26.56
C ARG A 502 -2.38 1.28 -27.02
N ILE A 503 -1.58 2.19 -26.45
CA ILE A 503 -0.16 2.37 -26.80
C ILE A 503 0.64 1.12 -26.43
N MET A 504 0.44 0.61 -25.20
CA MET A 504 1.08 -0.60 -24.68
C MET A 504 0.76 -1.81 -25.55
N THR A 505 -0.53 -2.04 -25.84
CA THR A 505 -0.98 -3.15 -26.70
C THR A 505 -0.42 -3.04 -28.12
N ARG A 506 -0.35 -1.81 -28.68
CA ARG A 506 0.27 -1.58 -29.99
C ARG A 506 1.78 -1.89 -29.96
N ALA A 507 2.49 -1.45 -28.94
CA ALA A 507 3.91 -1.72 -28.77
C ALA A 507 4.19 -3.23 -28.61
N ILE A 508 3.35 -3.95 -27.83
CA ILE A 508 3.45 -5.41 -27.69
C ILE A 508 3.18 -6.09 -29.05
N LYS A 509 2.15 -5.68 -29.80
CA LYS A 509 1.85 -6.25 -31.11
C LYS A 509 2.95 -6.03 -32.15
N GLN A 510 3.66 -4.91 -32.10
CA GLN A 510 4.86 -4.66 -32.94
C GLN A 510 5.97 -5.66 -32.62
N GLY A 511 6.19 -5.92 -31.31
CA GLY A 511 7.24 -6.83 -30.85
C GLY A 511 8.62 -6.19 -30.77
N PRO A 512 9.62 -6.96 -30.30
CA PRO A 512 11.01 -6.52 -30.29
C PRO A 512 11.60 -6.45 -31.70
N GLU A 513 12.41 -5.42 -31.92
CA GLU A 513 13.23 -5.30 -33.14
C GLU A 513 14.44 -6.22 -32.98
N MET A 514 14.32 -7.47 -33.45
CA MET A 514 15.41 -8.44 -33.42
C MET A 514 16.16 -8.34 -34.76
N GLU A 515 17.46 -8.01 -34.73
CA GLU A 515 18.30 -8.14 -35.89
C GLU A 515 18.38 -9.61 -36.29
N SER A 516 18.15 -9.87 -37.57
CA SER A 516 18.18 -11.21 -38.17
C SER A 516 19.59 -11.84 -38.12
#